data_418e19ec97f30f51d5603ad56882f1b2
#
_entry.id   418e19ec97f30f51d5603ad56882f1b2
#
_cell.length_a   1.000
_cell.length_b   1.000
_cell.length_c   1.000
_cell.angle_alpha   90.00
_cell.angle_beta   90.00
_cell.angle_gamma   90.00
#
_symmetry.space_group_name_H-M   'P 1'
#
loop_
_entity.id
_entity.type
_entity.pdbx_description
1 polymer ?
#
loop_
_entity_poly.entity_id
_entity_poly.type
_entity_poly.pdbx_seq_one_letter_code
_entity_poly.pdbx_strand_id
1 'polypeptide(L)' 'MIANKGDNITVHFYNLEKMPTERHSFTIGAPYNIDKETTGGQSVVISFRADHEGVFQYYCKFHTPEMRGQLMVLP' A
#
# COMPACT_ATOMS: atom_id res chain seq x y z
N MET A 1 2.63 -2.70 9.56
CA MET A 1 2.02 -1.37 9.71
C MET A 1 0.89 -1.45 10.71
N ILE A 2 0.91 -0.61 11.73
CA ILE A 2 -0.10 -0.62 12.80
C ILE A 2 -0.65 0.78 12.98
N ALA A 3 -1.97 0.89 13.08
CA ALA A 3 -2.66 2.16 13.31
C ALA A 3 -3.86 1.94 14.23
N ASN A 4 -4.35 3.01 14.82
CA ASN A 4 -5.61 3.00 15.56
C ASN A 4 -6.74 3.43 14.64
N LYS A 5 -7.93 2.89 14.86
CA LYS A 5 -9.11 3.28 14.10
C LYS A 5 -9.32 4.80 14.22
N GLY A 6 -9.50 5.44 13.08
CA GLY A 6 -9.64 6.89 12.99
C GLY A 6 -8.37 7.64 12.65
N ASP A 7 -7.21 6.96 12.68
CA ASP A 7 -5.93 7.59 12.31
C ASP A 7 -5.88 7.89 10.81
N ASN A 8 -5.20 8.97 10.48
CA ASN A 8 -4.83 9.24 9.09
C ASN A 8 -3.49 8.56 8.80
N ILE A 9 -3.47 7.73 7.77
CA ILE A 9 -2.27 7.00 7.36
C ILE A 9 -1.73 7.65 6.09
N THR A 10 -0.43 7.95 6.10
CA THR A 10 0.26 8.46 4.92
C THR A 10 1.39 7.50 4.57
N VAL A 11 1.37 6.99 3.35
CA VAL A 11 2.37 6.07 2.84
C VAL A 11 3.17 6.76 1.75
N HIS A 12 4.48 6.80 1.92
CA HIS A 12 5.40 7.25 0.88
C HIS A 12 5.93 6.01 0.19
N PHE A 13 5.49 5.79 -1.03
CA PHE A 13 5.82 4.59 -1.79
C PHE A 13 6.81 4.93 -2.89
N TYR A 14 7.99 4.32 -2.84
CA TYR A 14 9.09 4.56 -3.78
C TYR A 14 9.34 3.32 -4.60
N ASN A 15 9.41 3.49 -5.93
CA ASN A 15 9.86 2.43 -6.82
C ASN A 15 11.33 2.71 -7.16
N LEU A 16 12.23 1.98 -6.51
CA LEU A 16 13.67 2.18 -6.64
C LEU A 16 14.28 1.43 -7.82
N GLU A 17 13.47 0.78 -8.64
CA GLU A 17 13.97 0.09 -9.82
C GLU A 17 14.51 1.09 -10.85
N LYS A 18 15.57 0.69 -11.55
CA LYS A 18 16.24 1.56 -12.52
C LYS A 18 15.53 1.63 -13.86
N MET A 19 14.84 0.55 -14.22
CA MET A 19 14.17 0.45 -15.53
C MET A 19 12.78 1.03 -15.48
N PRO A 20 12.42 1.95 -16.38
CA PRO A 20 11.06 2.52 -16.39
C PRO A 20 9.96 1.50 -16.64
N THR A 21 10.31 0.34 -17.20
CA THR A 21 9.36 -0.75 -17.44
C THR A 21 9.06 -1.57 -16.20
N GLU A 22 9.85 -1.43 -15.13
CA GLU A 22 9.63 -2.16 -13.88
C GLU A 22 8.51 -1.49 -13.09
N ARG A 23 7.41 -2.20 -12.94
CA ARG A 23 6.20 -1.68 -12.32
C ARG A 23 5.99 -2.30 -10.95
N HIS A 24 5.61 -1.45 -10.00
CA HIS A 24 5.20 -1.88 -8.66
C HIS A 24 3.88 -1.20 -8.31
N SER A 25 3.13 -1.82 -7.41
CA SER A 25 1.92 -1.22 -6.90
C SER A 25 1.87 -1.26 -5.39
N PHE A 26 1.13 -0.31 -4.80
CA PHE A 26 0.68 -0.40 -3.42
C PHE A 26 -0.82 -0.61 -3.47
N THR A 27 -1.25 -1.80 -3.09
CA THR A 27 -2.63 -2.24 -3.27
C THR A 27 -3.17 -2.80 -1.97
N ILE A 28 -4.33 -2.31 -1.55
CA ILE A 28 -5.11 -2.85 -0.44
C ILE A 28 -6.52 -3.11 -0.98
N GLY A 29 -7.04 -4.30 -0.77
CA GLY A 29 -8.38 -4.65 -1.20
C GLY A 29 -9.48 -4.02 -0.35
N ALA A 30 -10.70 -4.50 -0.52
CA ALA A 30 -11.84 -4.01 0.25
C ALA A 30 -11.59 -4.14 1.76
N PRO A 31 -12.08 -3.22 2.59
CA PRO A 31 -12.94 -2.08 2.27
C PRO A 31 -12.21 -0.83 1.81
N TYR A 32 -10.87 -0.80 1.88
CA TYR A 32 -10.10 0.39 1.56
C TYR A 32 -10.00 0.67 0.05
N ASN A 33 -9.88 -0.38 -0.75
CA ASN A 33 -9.86 -0.28 -2.22
C ASN A 33 -8.82 0.70 -2.75
N ILE A 34 -7.58 0.54 -2.31
CA ILE A 34 -6.46 1.38 -2.71
C ILE A 34 -5.64 0.64 -3.74
N ASP A 35 -5.33 1.29 -4.87
CA ASP A 35 -4.52 0.72 -5.92
C ASP A 35 -3.73 1.84 -6.61
N LYS A 36 -2.45 1.95 -6.26
CA LYS A 36 -1.55 2.96 -6.83
C LYS A 36 -0.35 2.28 -7.47
N GLU A 37 -0.08 2.62 -8.71
CA GLU A 37 1.02 2.04 -9.48
C GLU A 37 2.14 3.06 -9.69
N THR A 38 3.37 2.54 -9.72
CA THR A 38 4.56 3.33 -10.06
C THR A 38 5.40 2.59 -11.07
N THR A 39 6.11 3.32 -11.91
CA THR A 39 7.17 2.76 -12.75
C THR A 39 8.53 3.04 -12.12
N GLY A 40 9.59 2.45 -12.67
CA GLY A 40 10.93 2.60 -12.11
C GLY A 40 11.34 4.06 -11.97
N GLY A 41 11.87 4.43 -10.81
CA GLY A 41 12.30 5.78 -10.50
C GLY A 41 11.19 6.71 -10.02
N GLN A 42 9.96 6.26 -9.98
CA GLN A 42 8.83 7.09 -9.53
C GLN A 42 8.49 6.85 -8.07
N SER A 43 7.79 7.82 -7.49
CA SER A 43 7.25 7.69 -6.15
C SER A 43 5.83 8.23 -6.11
N VAL A 44 5.07 7.81 -5.10
CA VAL A 44 3.71 8.29 -4.88
C VAL A 44 3.45 8.41 -3.38
N VAL A 45 2.67 9.40 -3.01
CA VAL A 45 2.19 9.58 -1.63
C VAL A 45 0.72 9.18 -1.59
N ILE A 46 0.40 8.26 -0.70
CA ILE A 46 -0.95 7.72 -0.54
C ILE A 46 -1.42 8.08 0.85
N SER A 47 -2.56 8.76 0.95
CA SER A 47 -3.16 9.10 2.24
C SER A 47 -4.56 8.52 2.32
N PHE A 48 -4.85 7.89 3.44
CA PHE A 48 -6.18 7.36 3.69
C PHE A 48 -6.44 7.28 5.19
N ARG A 49 -7.72 7.19 5.55
CA ARG A 49 -8.13 7.09 6.93
C ARG A 49 -8.38 5.63 7.30
N ALA A 50 -7.88 5.22 8.47
CA ALA A 50 -8.06 3.87 9.00
C ALA A 50 -9.46 3.74 9.63
N ASP A 51 -10.51 3.71 8.80
CA ASP A 51 -11.90 3.70 9.25
C ASP A 51 -12.42 2.32 9.64
N HIS A 52 -11.72 1.28 9.27
CA HIS A 52 -12.13 -0.10 9.49
C HIS A 52 -11.09 -0.83 10.31
N GLU A 53 -11.49 -1.36 11.46
CA GLU A 53 -10.61 -2.17 12.29
C GLU A 53 -10.42 -3.57 11.69
N GLY A 54 -9.30 -4.19 11.99
CA GLY A 54 -8.97 -5.53 11.51
C GLY A 54 -7.57 -5.62 10.96
N VAL A 55 -7.30 -6.74 10.28
CA VAL A 55 -6.02 -7.00 9.63
C VAL A 55 -6.25 -7.05 8.12
N PHE A 56 -5.52 -6.21 7.40
CA PHE A 56 -5.65 -6.08 5.96
C PHE A 56 -4.29 -6.30 5.32
N GLN A 57 -4.26 -6.98 4.17
CA GLN A 57 -3.00 -7.17 3.44
C GLN A 57 -2.81 -6.05 2.44
N TYR A 58 -1.59 -5.52 2.39
CA TYR A 58 -1.17 -4.69 1.25
C TYR A 58 -0.14 -5.48 0.45
N TYR A 59 -0.15 -5.28 -0.85
CA TYR A 59 0.65 -6.10 -1.75
C TYR A 59 0.95 -5.35 -3.05
N CYS A 60 1.94 -5.87 -3.77
CA CYS A 60 2.19 -5.46 -5.14
C CYS A 60 1.54 -6.48 -6.08
N LYS A 61 0.58 -6.03 -6.87
CA LYS A 61 -0.19 -6.93 -7.75
C LYS A 61 0.63 -7.56 -8.87
N PHE A 62 1.82 -7.01 -9.14
CA PHE A 62 2.73 -7.53 -10.17
C PHE A 62 3.68 -8.61 -9.62
N HIS A 63 3.82 -8.72 -8.32
CA HIS A 63 4.82 -9.57 -7.66
C HIS A 63 4.23 -10.39 -6.51
N THR A 64 2.95 -10.75 -6.60
CA THR A 64 2.35 -11.65 -5.60
C THR A 64 2.81 -13.07 -5.86
N PRO A 65 3.04 -13.88 -4.79
CA PRO A 65 2.78 -13.57 -3.38
C PRO A 65 3.94 -12.92 -2.63
N GLU A 66 5.08 -12.64 -3.27
CA GLU A 66 6.31 -12.26 -2.58
C GLU A 66 6.26 -10.87 -1.95
N MET A 67 5.70 -9.88 -2.65
CA MET A 67 5.67 -8.49 -2.16
C MET A 67 4.36 -8.20 -1.46
N ARG A 68 4.30 -8.52 -0.16
CA ARG A 68 3.09 -8.27 0.65
C ARG A 68 3.46 -7.95 2.09
N GLY A 69 2.56 -7.27 2.76
CA GLY A 69 2.64 -6.98 4.18
C GLY A 69 1.26 -6.86 4.78
N GLN A 70 1.20 -6.51 6.05
CA GLN A 70 -0.07 -6.41 6.77
C GLN A 70 -0.24 -5.02 7.38
N LEU A 71 -1.46 -4.52 7.30
CA LEU A 71 -1.93 -3.35 8.04
C LEU A 71 -2.87 -3.84 9.13
N MET A 72 -2.51 -3.58 10.39
CA MET A 72 -3.36 -3.88 11.53
C MET A 72 -3.98 -2.57 12.03
N VAL A 73 -5.29 -2.50 12.04
CA VAL A 73 -6.03 -1.35 12.56
C VAL A 73 -6.71 -1.77 13.87
N LEU A 74 -6.26 -1.17 14.95
CA LEU A 74 -6.77 -1.44 16.30
C LEU A 74 -8.07 -0.66 16.54
N PRO A 75 -9.00 -1.26 17.32
CA PRO A 75 -10.26 -0.58 17.65
C PRO A 75 -10.08 0.70 18.46
#